data_647971bd94293b3422f5ed8cef4291c6
#
_entry.id   647971bd94293b3422f5ed8cef4291c6
#
_cell.length_a   1.000
_cell.length_b   1.000
_cell.length_c   1.000
_cell.angle_alpha   90.00
_cell.angle_beta   90.00
_cell.angle_gamma   90.00
#
_symmetry.space_group_name_H-M   'P 1'
#
loop_
_entity.id
_entity.type
_entity.pdbx_description
1 polymer ?
#
loop_
_entity_poly.entity_id
_entity_poly.type
_entity_poly.pdbx_seq_one_letter_code
_entity_poly.pdbx_strand_id
1 'polypeptide(L)'
;MPFSTTEISTAGKASLDHYLKNNPIDQVALDRVWLRQLMKRKKPVPGGKQYVTAQVRYKYQNNGQWFYGNEQVTYNNRESLEQAQYPWRSMHDGYAISEDRLAQNGIIMTDGPGRNASKAEVLQLTNLLDEQNEILRLGTEEFMNEQCLLDGTQDTDAPVGLDGLVSLSPSSGTVGGLAASNAWWQNHAATGLTTTTTTGTILDKMEIAWRACVRNGGRPDFIMCGSDFLDGYRNFMLKSFGTLNHQGGSEISIEGGTKMVAFHGVPVMWNPSFSDLDTTYSPATAWEKRCYFINARHVWMAPLQGQDMVTRKPPRVYDRYVNYFGLTWRGAVVMDRRNAHAVISIS
;
A
#
# COMPACT_ATOMS: atom_id res chain seq x y z
N MET A 1 -28.08 -0.22 8.45
CA MET A 1 -28.79 -0.03 9.74
C MET A 1 -29.38 1.37 9.75
N PRO A 2 -30.59 1.60 10.26
CA PRO A 2 -31.09 2.96 10.43
C PRO A 2 -30.21 3.67 11.47
N PHE A 3 -29.83 4.90 11.20
CA PHE A 3 -29.07 5.71 12.14
C PHE A 3 -29.88 5.95 13.41
N SER A 4 -29.23 5.89 14.56
CA SER A 4 -29.85 6.22 15.84
C SER A 4 -30.11 7.74 15.92
N THR A 5 -31.11 8.13 16.72
CA THR A 5 -31.43 9.54 16.99
C THR A 5 -30.24 10.31 17.55
N THR A 6 -29.36 9.65 18.26
CA THR A 6 -28.12 10.23 18.81
C THR A 6 -27.11 10.56 17.74
N GLU A 7 -26.93 9.67 16.75
CA GLU A 7 -26.01 9.89 15.62
C GLU A 7 -26.52 11.03 14.70
N ILE A 8 -27.81 11.13 14.50
CA ILE A 8 -28.45 12.22 13.74
C ILE A 8 -28.24 13.57 14.45
N SER A 9 -28.45 13.60 15.77
CA SER A 9 -28.26 14.80 16.60
C SER A 9 -26.78 15.26 16.62
N THR A 10 -25.86 14.30 16.71
CA THR A 10 -24.41 14.59 16.72
C THR A 10 -23.95 15.12 15.37
N ALA A 11 -24.45 14.53 14.28
CA ALA A 11 -24.15 15.01 12.93
C ALA A 11 -24.71 16.41 12.65
N GLY A 12 -25.91 16.72 13.15
CA GLY A 12 -26.50 18.05 13.06
C GLY A 12 -25.70 19.12 13.83
N LYS A 13 -25.24 18.80 15.03
CA LYS A 13 -24.37 19.69 15.80
C LYS A 13 -23.01 19.89 15.13
N ALA A 14 -22.39 18.82 14.65
CA ALA A 14 -21.12 18.89 13.95
C ALA A 14 -21.21 19.73 12.65
N SER A 15 -22.31 19.62 11.90
CA SER A 15 -22.54 20.41 10.68
C SER A 15 -22.69 21.91 10.99
N LEU A 16 -23.37 22.27 12.09
CA LEU A 16 -23.52 23.65 12.51
C LEU A 16 -22.21 24.24 13.02
N ASP A 17 -21.45 23.47 13.81
CA ASP A 17 -20.14 23.85 14.31
C ASP A 17 -19.11 23.99 13.18
N HIS A 18 -19.21 23.15 12.12
CA HIS A 18 -18.36 23.27 10.94
C HIS A 18 -18.64 24.55 10.14
N TYR A 19 -19.88 24.97 10.06
CA TYR A 19 -20.25 26.27 9.47
C TYR A 19 -19.64 27.47 10.22
N LEU A 20 -19.48 27.32 11.55
CA LEU A 20 -18.97 28.38 12.42
C LEU A 20 -17.42 28.33 12.59
N LYS A 21 -16.78 27.20 12.34
CA LYS A 21 -15.35 26.98 12.48
C LYS A 21 -14.78 26.45 11.16
N ASN A 22 -13.84 27.19 10.58
CA ASN A 22 -13.12 26.75 9.40
C ASN A 22 -12.30 25.47 9.71
N ASN A 23 -12.65 24.38 9.07
CA ASN A 23 -12.00 23.07 9.01
C ASN A 23 -11.79 22.33 10.35
N PRO A 24 -12.38 21.14 10.51
CA PRO A 24 -12.07 20.26 11.62
C PRO A 24 -10.60 19.83 11.58
N ILE A 25 -9.97 19.74 12.77
CA ILE A 25 -8.63 19.21 12.90
C ILE A 25 -8.73 17.69 12.91
N ASP A 26 -8.11 17.04 11.95
CA ASP A 26 -8.06 15.58 11.84
C ASP A 26 -7.15 15.01 12.95
N GLN A 27 -7.71 14.14 13.83
CA GLN A 27 -7.00 13.48 14.91
C GLN A 27 -6.64 12.03 14.58
N VAL A 28 -7.08 11.50 13.45
CA VAL A 28 -6.96 10.09 13.04
C VAL A 28 -5.98 9.92 11.89
N ALA A 29 -5.43 11.01 11.37
CA ALA A 29 -4.53 10.97 10.21
C ALA A 29 -3.25 10.19 10.51
N LEU A 30 -3.10 9.04 9.85
CA LEU A 30 -1.89 8.22 9.85
C LEU A 30 -1.05 8.48 8.59
N ASP A 31 0.27 8.41 8.70
CA ASP A 31 1.14 8.50 7.54
C ASP A 31 1.09 7.20 6.72
N ARG A 32 0.53 7.29 5.52
CA ARG A 32 0.34 6.16 4.60
C ARG A 32 1.56 5.97 3.72
N VAL A 33 2.67 5.59 4.34
CA VAL A 33 4.00 5.51 3.71
C VAL A 33 4.01 4.62 2.47
N TRP A 34 3.42 3.42 2.56
CA TRP A 34 3.38 2.46 1.45
C TRP A 34 2.48 2.93 0.30
N LEU A 35 1.26 3.31 0.60
CA LEU A 35 0.32 3.79 -0.42
C LEU A 35 0.88 5.00 -1.17
N ARG A 36 1.54 5.92 -0.47
CA ARG A 36 2.19 7.09 -1.09
C ARG A 36 3.25 6.68 -2.11
N GLN A 37 4.03 5.62 -1.84
CA GLN A 37 5.01 5.10 -2.79
C GLN A 37 4.34 4.46 -4.00
N LEU A 38 3.28 3.67 -3.81
CA LEU A 38 2.51 3.09 -4.90
C LEU A 38 1.84 4.17 -5.78
N MET A 39 1.28 5.21 -5.16
CA MET A 39 0.64 6.33 -5.86
C MET A 39 1.62 7.11 -6.74
N LYS A 40 2.87 7.30 -6.29
CA LYS A 40 3.92 7.92 -7.10
C LYS A 40 4.27 7.11 -8.36
N ARG A 41 3.95 5.82 -8.37
CA ARG A 41 4.32 4.88 -9.44
C ARG A 41 3.11 4.22 -10.09
N LYS A 42 2.03 4.96 -10.22
CA LYS A 42 0.86 4.51 -10.98
C LYS A 42 1.20 4.38 -12.45
N LYS A 43 0.81 3.24 -13.02
CA LYS A 43 0.88 2.98 -14.47
C LYS A 43 -0.50 2.52 -14.93
N PRO A 44 -1.34 3.42 -15.47
CA PRO A 44 -2.65 3.04 -15.95
C PRO A 44 -2.54 2.04 -17.11
N VAL A 45 -3.31 0.98 -17.03
CA VAL A 45 -3.32 -0.10 -18.03
C VAL A 45 -4.64 -0.06 -18.79
N PRO A 46 -4.61 -0.11 -20.14
CA PRO A 46 -5.82 -0.19 -20.94
C PRO A 46 -6.55 -1.51 -20.67
N GLY A 47 -7.88 -1.49 -20.73
CA GLY A 47 -8.70 -2.70 -20.64
C GLY A 47 -8.50 -3.65 -21.81
N GLY A 48 -9.24 -4.78 -21.78
CA GLY A 48 -9.23 -5.78 -22.85
C GLY A 48 -8.42 -7.04 -22.55
N LYS A 49 -7.78 -7.12 -21.37
CA LYS A 49 -7.11 -8.34 -20.88
C LYS A 49 -7.76 -8.82 -19.59
N GLN A 50 -7.80 -10.14 -19.40
CA GLN A 50 -8.33 -10.75 -18.18
C GLN A 50 -7.45 -10.48 -16.95
N TYR A 51 -6.14 -10.34 -17.17
CA TYR A 51 -5.13 -10.10 -16.13
C TYR A 51 -4.25 -8.93 -16.51
N VAL A 52 -3.72 -8.25 -15.50
CA VAL A 52 -2.58 -7.35 -15.69
C VAL A 52 -1.33 -8.20 -15.78
N THR A 53 -0.57 -8.07 -16.87
CA THR A 53 0.56 -8.94 -17.16
C THR A 53 1.88 -8.19 -17.07
N ALA A 54 2.87 -8.80 -16.39
CA ALA A 54 4.25 -8.35 -16.39
C ALA A 54 5.14 -9.42 -16.99
N GLN A 55 5.97 -9.07 -17.97
CA GLN A 55 6.90 -10.00 -18.59
C GLN A 55 8.16 -10.12 -17.74
N VAL A 56 8.56 -11.36 -17.43
CA VAL A 56 9.70 -11.69 -16.60
C VAL A 56 10.69 -12.50 -17.43
N ARG A 57 11.93 -12.02 -17.52
CA ARG A 57 13.02 -12.80 -18.07
C ARG A 57 13.73 -13.54 -16.94
N TYR A 58 13.73 -14.87 -16.97
CA TYR A 58 14.21 -15.68 -15.87
C TYR A 58 15.60 -16.31 -16.10
N LYS A 59 16.06 -16.43 -17.34
CA LYS A 59 17.41 -16.91 -17.64
C LYS A 59 17.93 -16.36 -18.99
N TYR A 60 19.25 -16.33 -19.09
CA TYR A 60 19.96 -16.16 -20.35
C TYR A 60 20.46 -17.53 -20.79
N GLN A 61 19.68 -18.25 -21.54
CA GLN A 61 20.08 -19.57 -22.00
C GLN A 61 21.27 -19.43 -22.97
N ASN A 62 22.46 -19.87 -22.55
CA ASN A 62 23.67 -19.83 -23.33
C ASN A 62 23.98 -21.22 -23.91
N ASN A 63 24.12 -21.29 -25.23
CA ASN A 63 24.56 -22.48 -25.96
C ASN A 63 25.93 -22.24 -26.59
N GLY A 64 26.75 -21.41 -25.97
CA GLY A 64 28.11 -21.13 -26.42
C GLY A 64 28.95 -22.42 -26.38
N GLN A 65 29.56 -22.76 -27.49
CA GLN A 65 30.51 -23.86 -27.64
C GLN A 65 31.75 -23.40 -28.37
N TRP A 66 32.88 -23.94 -27.96
CA TRP A 66 34.11 -23.75 -28.69
C TRP A 66 34.14 -24.72 -29.83
N PHE A 67 34.53 -24.28 -31.02
CA PHE A 67 34.67 -25.11 -32.22
C PHE A 67 35.95 -24.79 -32.94
N TYR A 68 36.49 -25.75 -33.65
CA TYR A 68 37.68 -25.60 -34.51
C TYR A 68 37.40 -26.15 -35.90
N GLY A 69 37.80 -25.42 -36.90
CA GLY A 69 37.69 -25.82 -38.31
C GLY A 69 36.25 -26.10 -38.75
N ASN A 70 35.99 -27.31 -39.20
CA ASN A 70 34.70 -27.73 -39.76
C ASN A 70 33.81 -28.53 -38.75
N GLU A 71 33.97 -28.27 -37.46
CA GLU A 71 33.13 -28.92 -36.48
C GLU A 71 31.68 -28.41 -36.52
N GLN A 72 30.74 -29.31 -36.23
CA GLN A 72 29.32 -28.98 -36.21
C GLN A 72 28.95 -28.18 -34.96
N VAL A 73 28.31 -27.01 -35.16
CA VAL A 73 27.77 -26.20 -34.07
C VAL A 73 26.27 -26.46 -33.85
N THR A 74 25.81 -26.39 -32.62
CA THR A 74 24.41 -26.68 -32.24
C THR A 74 23.59 -25.40 -32.07
N TYR A 75 22.44 -25.34 -32.72
CA TYR A 75 21.46 -24.27 -32.55
C TYR A 75 20.26 -24.78 -31.77
N ASN A 76 19.94 -24.15 -30.64
CA ASN A 76 18.79 -24.51 -29.81
C ASN A 76 17.84 -23.32 -29.66
N ASN A 77 16.54 -23.63 -29.57
CA ASN A 77 15.55 -22.63 -29.22
C ASN A 77 15.75 -22.16 -27.76
N ARG A 78 15.59 -20.86 -27.48
CA ARG A 78 15.80 -20.28 -26.17
C ARG A 78 14.48 -19.94 -25.51
N GLU A 79 14.17 -20.68 -24.45
CA GLU A 79 13.05 -20.36 -23.56
C GLU A 79 13.57 -19.51 -22.40
N SER A 80 13.27 -18.22 -22.40
CA SER A 80 13.82 -17.27 -21.43
C SER A 80 12.79 -16.33 -20.83
N LEU A 81 11.55 -16.39 -21.30
CA LEU A 81 10.48 -15.46 -20.89
C LEU A 81 9.34 -16.18 -20.21
N GLU A 82 8.89 -15.64 -19.11
CA GLU A 82 7.67 -16.02 -18.39
C GLU A 82 6.80 -14.79 -18.20
N GLN A 83 5.54 -14.97 -17.87
CA GLN A 83 4.57 -13.92 -17.70
C GLN A 83 3.91 -14.00 -16.33
N ALA A 84 4.18 -13.01 -15.49
CA ALA A 84 3.45 -12.83 -14.26
C ALA A 84 2.06 -12.23 -14.55
N GLN A 85 1.02 -12.74 -13.90
CA GLN A 85 -0.38 -12.40 -14.12
C GLN A 85 -1.04 -11.98 -12.80
N TYR A 86 -1.62 -10.78 -12.79
CA TYR A 86 -2.30 -10.24 -11.62
C TYR A 86 -3.77 -9.99 -11.95
N PRO A 87 -4.72 -10.55 -11.18
CA PRO A 87 -6.13 -10.36 -11.44
C PRO A 87 -6.56 -8.91 -11.19
N TRP A 88 -7.51 -8.44 -11.97
CA TRP A 88 -8.19 -7.18 -11.70
C TRP A 88 -9.01 -7.28 -10.43
N ARG A 89 -8.85 -6.30 -9.54
CA ARG A 89 -9.63 -6.15 -8.32
C ARG A 89 -10.37 -4.84 -8.34
N SER A 90 -11.57 -4.84 -7.77
CA SER A 90 -12.43 -3.66 -7.72
C SER A 90 -12.76 -3.34 -6.28
N MET A 91 -12.62 -2.09 -5.92
CA MET A 91 -12.98 -1.56 -4.61
C MET A 91 -14.10 -0.55 -4.78
N HIS A 92 -15.01 -0.53 -3.83
CA HIS A 92 -16.05 0.46 -3.69
C HIS A 92 -16.14 0.92 -2.24
N ASP A 93 -16.22 2.22 -2.05
CA ASP A 93 -16.58 2.84 -0.79
C ASP A 93 -17.64 3.90 -1.05
N GLY A 94 -18.53 4.15 -0.09
CA GLY A 94 -19.60 5.09 -0.31
C GLY A 94 -20.41 5.40 0.94
N TYR A 95 -21.10 6.53 0.89
CA TYR A 95 -22.02 6.95 1.92
C TYR A 95 -23.41 7.25 1.35
N ALA A 96 -24.39 7.23 2.23
CA ALA A 96 -25.79 7.51 1.90
C ALA A 96 -26.32 8.59 2.85
N ILE A 97 -27.00 9.59 2.28
CA ILE A 97 -27.63 10.66 3.04
C ILE A 97 -29.14 10.57 2.84
N SER A 98 -29.91 10.38 3.93
CA SER A 98 -31.35 10.42 3.89
C SER A 98 -31.89 11.85 3.84
N GLU A 99 -33.05 12.05 3.21
CA GLU A 99 -33.70 13.36 3.16
C GLU A 99 -34.10 13.86 4.56
N ASP A 100 -34.46 12.93 5.47
CA ASP A 100 -34.76 13.27 6.86
C ASP A 100 -33.54 13.90 7.57
N ARG A 101 -32.34 13.37 7.32
CA ARG A 101 -31.09 13.94 7.86
C ARG A 101 -30.81 15.33 7.29
N LEU A 102 -31.11 15.55 6.02
CA LEU A 102 -30.99 16.87 5.40
C LEU A 102 -32.00 17.85 5.98
N ALA A 103 -33.25 17.42 6.16
CA ALA A 103 -34.30 18.25 6.75
C ALA A 103 -33.98 18.63 8.21
N GLN A 104 -33.42 17.73 9.00
CA GLN A 104 -32.96 18.04 10.37
C GLN A 104 -31.82 19.07 10.42
N ASN A 105 -31.01 19.11 9.37
CA ASN A 105 -29.98 20.15 9.18
C ASN A 105 -30.52 21.44 8.54
N GLY A 106 -31.85 21.59 8.45
CA GLY A 106 -32.49 22.77 7.88
C GLY A 106 -32.49 22.84 6.36
N ILE A 107 -32.14 21.73 5.67
CA ILE A 107 -32.06 21.63 4.22
C ILE A 107 -33.32 20.86 3.74
N ILE A 108 -34.27 21.53 3.12
CA ILE A 108 -35.49 20.91 2.63
C ILE A 108 -35.36 20.68 1.12
N MET A 109 -35.24 19.40 0.72
CA MET A 109 -35.29 18.98 -0.67
C MET A 109 -36.75 18.72 -1.06
N THR A 110 -37.22 19.34 -2.13
CA THR A 110 -38.60 19.14 -2.66
C THR A 110 -38.51 18.68 -4.11
N ASP A 111 -39.13 17.56 -4.43
CA ASP A 111 -39.17 16.97 -5.79
C ASP A 111 -40.05 17.75 -6.80
N GLY A 112 -40.54 18.93 -6.46
CA GLY A 112 -41.48 19.70 -7.30
C GLY A 112 -41.00 21.10 -7.67
N PRO A 113 -41.49 21.68 -8.78
CA PRO A 113 -41.18 23.04 -9.15
C PRO A 113 -41.91 24.00 -8.19
N GLY A 114 -41.20 24.65 -7.28
CA GLY A 114 -41.89 25.66 -6.46
C GLY A 114 -41.09 26.27 -5.31
N ARG A 115 -39.96 25.70 -4.91
CA ARG A 115 -39.16 26.32 -3.86
C ARG A 115 -37.71 26.50 -4.30
N ASN A 116 -37.29 27.75 -4.38
CA ASN A 116 -35.84 28.06 -4.51
C ASN A 116 -35.20 27.92 -3.12
N ALA A 117 -34.23 27.01 -3.00
CA ALA A 117 -33.44 26.91 -1.79
C ALA A 117 -32.79 28.25 -1.45
N SER A 118 -32.75 28.62 -0.17
CA SER A 118 -32.09 29.83 0.25
C SER A 118 -30.56 29.70 0.06
N LYS A 119 -29.86 30.82 -0.10
CA LYS A 119 -28.39 30.81 -0.22
C LYS A 119 -27.71 30.15 1.00
N ALA A 120 -28.30 30.28 2.19
CA ALA A 120 -27.81 29.64 3.41
C ALA A 120 -28.00 28.12 3.37
N GLU A 121 -29.16 27.61 2.90
CA GLU A 121 -29.41 26.18 2.74
C GLU A 121 -28.44 25.54 1.71
N VAL A 122 -28.18 26.21 0.60
CA VAL A 122 -27.24 25.76 -0.42
C VAL A 122 -25.83 25.69 0.16
N LEU A 123 -25.41 26.70 0.93
CA LEU A 123 -24.09 26.73 1.55
C LEU A 123 -23.93 25.63 2.59
N GLN A 124 -24.92 25.40 3.45
CA GLN A 124 -24.93 24.30 4.43
C GLN A 124 -24.85 22.92 3.76
N LEU A 125 -25.62 22.71 2.69
CA LEU A 125 -25.57 21.47 1.92
C LEU A 125 -24.19 21.24 1.30
N THR A 126 -23.61 22.29 0.72
CA THR A 126 -22.27 22.21 0.11
C THR A 126 -21.23 21.83 1.16
N ASN A 127 -21.21 22.50 2.31
CA ASN A 127 -20.27 22.21 3.38
C ASN A 127 -20.43 20.79 3.93
N LEU A 128 -21.66 20.31 4.11
CA LEU A 128 -21.94 18.93 4.55
C LEU A 128 -21.43 17.90 3.55
N LEU A 129 -21.67 18.14 2.25
CA LEU A 129 -21.23 17.24 1.19
C LEU A 129 -19.72 17.24 1.04
N ASP A 130 -19.09 18.40 1.15
CA ASP A 130 -17.62 18.54 1.08
C ASP A 130 -16.95 17.78 2.23
N GLU A 131 -17.44 17.92 3.46
CA GLU A 131 -16.95 17.18 4.62
C GLU A 131 -17.13 15.66 4.45
N GLN A 132 -18.31 15.20 4.01
CA GLN A 132 -18.55 13.78 3.79
C GLN A 132 -17.68 13.22 2.64
N ASN A 133 -17.44 14.00 1.60
CA ASN A 133 -16.54 13.62 0.52
C ASN A 133 -15.08 13.53 0.97
N GLU A 134 -14.63 14.44 1.86
CA GLU A 134 -13.28 14.39 2.41
C GLU A 134 -13.10 13.18 3.33
N ILE A 135 -14.06 12.90 4.22
CA ILE A 135 -14.09 11.69 5.06
C ILE A 135 -14.06 10.44 4.18
N LEU A 136 -14.89 10.37 3.13
CA LEU A 136 -14.90 9.26 2.18
C LEU A 136 -13.51 9.08 1.52
N ARG A 137 -12.90 10.17 1.06
CA ARG A 137 -11.58 10.13 0.41
C ARG A 137 -10.50 9.62 1.36
N LEU A 138 -10.44 10.14 2.58
CA LEU A 138 -9.47 9.76 3.60
C LEU A 138 -9.65 8.31 4.04
N GLY A 139 -10.90 7.88 4.29
CA GLY A 139 -11.23 6.50 4.65
C GLY A 139 -10.90 5.51 3.54
N THR A 140 -11.18 5.87 2.28
CA THR A 140 -10.81 5.05 1.11
C THR A 140 -9.29 4.89 0.99
N GLU A 141 -8.52 5.96 1.22
CA GLU A 141 -7.06 5.90 1.19
C GLU A 141 -6.49 5.04 2.32
N GLU A 142 -7.08 5.10 3.51
CA GLU A 142 -6.69 4.28 4.66
C GLU A 142 -6.96 2.80 4.38
N PHE A 143 -8.16 2.46 3.95
CA PHE A 143 -8.52 1.11 3.54
C PHE A 143 -7.61 0.57 2.43
N MET A 144 -7.32 1.37 1.40
CA MET A 144 -6.39 0.96 0.34
C MET A 144 -4.98 0.74 0.85
N ASN A 145 -4.49 1.56 1.78
CA ASN A 145 -3.17 1.38 2.36
C ASN A 145 -3.07 0.06 3.12
N GLU A 146 -4.08 -0.26 3.92
CA GLU A 146 -4.20 -1.52 4.65
C GLU A 146 -4.22 -2.72 3.70
N GLN A 147 -5.14 -2.72 2.73
CA GLN A 147 -5.29 -3.82 1.77
C GLN A 147 -4.04 -4.01 0.89
N CYS A 148 -3.32 -2.94 0.56
CA CYS A 148 -2.06 -3.03 -0.18
C CYS A 148 -0.87 -3.50 0.66
N LEU A 149 -0.98 -3.57 1.99
CA LEU A 149 0.04 -4.14 2.87
C LEU A 149 -0.15 -5.64 3.10
N LEU A 150 -1.37 -6.13 3.13
CA LEU A 150 -1.74 -7.53 3.40
C LEU A 150 -1.33 -8.48 2.27
N ASP A 151 -1.51 -9.77 2.49
CA ASP A 151 -1.13 -10.82 1.54
C ASP A 151 -2.17 -11.12 0.45
N GLY A 152 -3.40 -10.63 0.59
CA GLY A 152 -4.51 -10.86 -0.34
C GLY A 152 -5.35 -12.08 0.01
N THR A 153 -5.16 -12.70 1.19
CA THR A 153 -5.98 -13.84 1.66
C THR A 153 -7.16 -13.41 2.54
N GLN A 154 -7.19 -12.16 2.96
CA GLN A 154 -8.24 -11.60 3.82
C GLN A 154 -9.62 -11.55 3.16
N ASP A 155 -9.68 -11.47 1.84
CA ASP A 155 -10.90 -11.52 1.04
C ASP A 155 -10.58 -12.12 -0.33
N THR A 156 -11.52 -12.87 -0.90
CA THR A 156 -11.41 -13.49 -2.23
C THR A 156 -11.15 -12.45 -3.33
N ASP A 157 -11.68 -11.24 -3.16
CA ASP A 157 -11.57 -10.15 -4.11
C ASP A 157 -10.53 -9.08 -3.73
N ALA A 158 -9.78 -9.31 -2.65
CA ALA A 158 -8.70 -8.41 -2.25
C ALA A 158 -7.53 -8.41 -3.24
N PRO A 159 -6.81 -7.29 -3.41
CA PRO A 159 -5.57 -7.28 -4.17
C PRO A 159 -4.46 -7.99 -3.40
N VAL A 160 -3.51 -8.59 -4.12
CA VAL A 160 -2.28 -9.08 -3.50
C VAL A 160 -1.43 -7.88 -3.12
N GLY A 161 -1.24 -7.68 -1.82
CA GLY A 161 -0.45 -6.58 -1.29
C GLY A 161 1.01 -6.96 -1.03
N LEU A 162 1.70 -6.13 -0.24
CA LEU A 162 3.13 -6.23 -0.01
C LEU A 162 3.54 -7.58 0.60
N ASP A 163 2.82 -8.07 1.60
CA ASP A 163 3.16 -9.32 2.30
C ASP A 163 3.02 -10.55 1.40
N GLY A 164 2.06 -10.54 0.46
CA GLY A 164 1.93 -11.56 -0.56
C GLY A 164 3.00 -11.49 -1.64
N LEU A 165 3.43 -10.28 -2.01
CA LEU A 165 4.48 -10.07 -3.02
C LEU A 165 5.88 -10.34 -2.47
N VAL A 166 6.16 -9.90 -1.23
CA VAL A 166 7.45 -10.02 -0.54
C VAL A 166 7.25 -10.79 0.77
N SER A 167 7.16 -12.12 0.67
CA SER A 167 6.80 -12.98 1.77
C SER A 167 8.00 -13.34 2.65
N LEU A 168 7.73 -13.56 3.96
CA LEU A 168 8.68 -14.17 4.91
C LEU A 168 9.01 -15.62 4.55
N SER A 169 8.14 -16.30 3.77
CA SER A 169 8.37 -17.65 3.23
C SER A 169 8.51 -17.62 1.71
N PRO A 170 9.67 -17.22 1.15
CA PRO A 170 9.84 -16.90 -0.27
C PRO A 170 9.53 -18.01 -1.25
N SER A 171 9.70 -19.26 -0.83
CA SER A 171 9.53 -20.46 -1.67
C SER A 171 8.12 -21.04 -1.64
N SER A 172 7.22 -20.49 -0.81
CA SER A 172 5.87 -21.02 -0.62
C SER A 172 4.85 -20.34 -1.54
N GLY A 173 3.91 -21.11 -2.04
CA GLY A 173 2.74 -20.65 -2.77
C GLY A 173 3.00 -20.23 -4.21
N THR A 174 2.11 -19.40 -4.72
CA THR A 174 2.12 -18.86 -6.09
C THR A 174 1.95 -17.35 -6.05
N VAL A 175 2.82 -16.62 -6.71
CA VAL A 175 2.79 -15.15 -6.78
C VAL A 175 2.76 -14.71 -8.24
N GLY A 176 1.74 -13.94 -8.60
CA GLY A 176 1.56 -13.52 -9.99
C GLY A 176 1.36 -14.69 -10.97
N GLY A 177 0.70 -15.79 -10.53
CA GLY A 177 0.51 -16.99 -11.35
C GLY A 177 1.76 -17.86 -11.54
N LEU A 178 2.93 -17.43 -11.02
CA LEU A 178 4.18 -18.16 -11.08
C LEU A 178 4.47 -18.86 -9.76
N ALA A 179 4.94 -20.11 -9.82
CA ALA A 179 5.28 -20.88 -8.63
C ALA A 179 6.46 -20.22 -7.88
N ALA A 180 6.27 -19.91 -6.60
CA ALA A 180 7.29 -19.32 -5.75
C ALA A 180 8.46 -20.29 -5.45
N SER A 181 8.32 -21.59 -5.74
CA SER A 181 9.41 -22.56 -5.67
C SER A 181 10.55 -22.28 -6.67
N ASN A 182 10.28 -21.55 -7.74
CA ASN A 182 11.29 -21.15 -8.71
C ASN A 182 12.30 -20.17 -8.07
N ALA A 183 13.56 -20.57 -7.94
CA ALA A 183 14.60 -19.77 -7.29
C ALA A 183 14.80 -18.36 -7.88
N TRP A 184 14.54 -18.19 -9.18
CA TRP A 184 14.60 -16.90 -9.86
C TRP A 184 13.43 -15.97 -9.56
N TRP A 185 12.32 -16.53 -8.99
CA TRP A 185 11.10 -15.80 -8.62
C TRP A 185 10.92 -15.67 -7.11
N GLN A 186 11.97 -15.85 -6.32
CA GLN A 186 11.94 -15.71 -4.86
C GLN A 186 12.45 -14.34 -4.43
N ASN A 187 11.77 -13.73 -3.46
CA ASN A 187 12.35 -12.63 -2.70
C ASN A 187 13.33 -13.17 -1.66
N HIS A 188 14.16 -12.31 -1.07
CA HIS A 188 15.04 -12.69 0.01
C HIS A 188 14.33 -12.52 1.35
N ALA A 189 14.52 -13.48 2.27
CA ALA A 189 13.95 -13.40 3.61
C ALA A 189 14.95 -13.87 4.67
N ALA A 190 14.92 -13.22 5.84
CA ALA A 190 15.61 -13.66 7.03
C ALA A 190 14.74 -13.38 8.26
N THR A 191 14.50 -14.41 9.07
CA THR A 191 13.58 -14.35 10.22
C THR A 191 14.31 -14.61 11.53
N GLY A 192 13.75 -14.16 12.65
CA GLY A 192 14.28 -14.46 13.98
C GLY A 192 15.61 -13.80 14.29
N LEU A 193 15.85 -12.58 13.79
CA LEU A 193 17.11 -11.87 14.04
C LEU A 193 17.19 -11.37 15.47
N THR A 194 18.37 -11.47 16.04
CA THR A 194 18.65 -10.97 17.41
C THR A 194 19.19 -9.55 17.36
N THR A 195 18.71 -8.73 18.30
CA THR A 195 19.05 -7.32 18.45
C THR A 195 20.01 -7.07 19.62
N THR A 196 20.52 -8.14 20.27
CA THR A 196 21.47 -8.03 21.39
C THR A 196 22.82 -7.50 20.92
N THR A 197 23.45 -6.65 21.71
CA THR A 197 24.71 -5.98 21.35
C THR A 197 25.89 -6.93 21.16
N THR A 198 25.90 -8.05 21.86
CA THR A 198 27.04 -8.98 21.85
C THR A 198 26.92 -10.05 20.77
N THR A 199 25.71 -10.48 20.45
CA THR A 199 25.44 -11.57 19.48
C THR A 199 24.40 -11.17 18.44
N GLY A 200 24.18 -9.86 18.29
CA GLY A 200 23.16 -9.35 17.37
C GLY A 200 23.53 -9.63 15.91
N THR A 201 22.57 -10.20 15.19
CA THR A 201 22.72 -10.58 13.79
C THR A 201 22.05 -9.58 12.85
N ILE A 202 21.42 -8.52 13.39
CA ILE A 202 20.61 -7.60 12.62
C ILE A 202 21.37 -6.95 11.46
N LEU A 203 22.54 -6.36 11.72
CA LEU A 203 23.33 -5.70 10.68
C LEU A 203 23.86 -6.68 9.63
N ASP A 204 24.40 -7.83 10.06
CA ASP A 204 24.92 -8.84 9.15
C ASP A 204 23.84 -9.33 8.18
N LYS A 205 22.64 -9.56 8.69
CA LYS A 205 21.53 -10.03 7.87
C LYS A 205 20.95 -8.92 6.99
N MET A 206 20.91 -7.68 7.47
CA MET A 206 20.57 -6.53 6.62
C MET A 206 21.56 -6.40 5.45
N GLU A 207 22.88 -6.54 5.72
CA GLU A 207 23.90 -6.52 4.69
C GLU A 207 23.79 -7.68 3.69
N ILE A 208 23.51 -8.89 4.18
CA ILE A 208 23.30 -10.06 3.31
C ILE A 208 22.09 -9.83 2.42
N ALA A 209 20.97 -9.37 2.97
CA ALA A 209 19.74 -9.07 2.23
C ALA A 209 19.97 -7.97 1.19
N TRP A 210 20.67 -6.89 1.56
CA TRP A 210 21.04 -5.82 0.65
C TRP A 210 21.86 -6.31 -0.53
N ARG A 211 22.96 -7.04 -0.25
CA ARG A 211 23.84 -7.60 -1.29
C ARG A 211 23.09 -8.58 -2.20
N ALA A 212 22.18 -9.37 -1.65
CA ALA A 212 21.35 -10.29 -2.43
C ALA A 212 20.44 -9.54 -3.40
N CYS A 213 19.77 -8.46 -2.97
CA CYS A 213 18.97 -7.59 -3.83
C CYS A 213 19.82 -6.94 -4.92
N VAL A 214 20.98 -6.38 -4.56
CA VAL A 214 21.90 -5.73 -5.52
C VAL A 214 22.44 -6.73 -6.55
N ARG A 215 22.79 -7.95 -6.14
CA ARG A 215 23.25 -9.01 -7.05
C ARG A 215 22.25 -9.32 -8.14
N ASN A 216 20.99 -9.28 -7.81
CA ASN A 216 19.90 -9.54 -8.77
C ASN A 216 19.51 -8.30 -9.61
N GLY A 217 20.32 -7.24 -9.58
CA GLY A 217 20.10 -6.03 -10.39
C GLY A 217 19.09 -5.06 -9.81
N GLY A 218 18.78 -5.18 -8.52
CA GLY A 218 17.77 -4.36 -7.85
C GLY A 218 18.30 -3.72 -6.57
N ARG A 219 19.03 -2.59 -6.66
CA ARG A 219 19.36 -1.82 -5.45
C ARG A 219 18.06 -1.32 -4.80
N PRO A 220 17.77 -1.67 -3.53
CA PRO A 220 16.63 -1.10 -2.81
C PRO A 220 16.76 0.42 -2.73
N ASP A 221 15.69 1.12 -3.04
CA ASP A 221 15.58 2.58 -2.95
C ASP A 221 14.60 3.03 -1.87
N PHE A 222 13.93 2.08 -1.23
CA PHE A 222 12.95 2.31 -0.19
C PHE A 222 13.04 1.22 0.89
N ILE A 223 13.17 1.63 2.16
CA ILE A 223 13.20 0.73 3.31
C ILE A 223 12.09 1.15 4.26
N MET A 224 11.21 0.22 4.59
CA MET A 224 10.09 0.43 5.49
C MET A 224 10.09 -0.60 6.60
N CYS A 225 9.89 -0.19 7.85
CA CYS A 225 9.93 -1.07 8.99
C CYS A 225 8.84 -0.74 10.03
N GLY A 226 8.59 -1.70 10.91
CA GLY A 226 7.78 -1.51 12.10
C GLY A 226 8.52 -0.84 13.24
N SER A 227 7.80 -0.49 14.30
CA SER A 227 8.32 0.19 15.49
C SER A 227 9.38 -0.64 16.21
N ASP A 228 9.09 -1.91 16.49
CA ASP A 228 9.98 -2.80 17.22
C ASP A 228 11.30 -3.03 16.48
N PHE A 229 11.21 -3.19 15.15
CA PHE A 229 12.40 -3.33 14.32
C PHE A 229 13.26 -2.06 14.35
N LEU A 230 12.63 -0.90 14.22
CA LEU A 230 13.33 0.39 14.24
C LEU A 230 14.03 0.63 15.56
N ASP A 231 13.35 0.37 16.68
CA ASP A 231 13.90 0.52 18.02
C ASP A 231 15.02 -0.49 18.28
N GLY A 232 14.86 -1.74 17.84
CA GLY A 232 15.89 -2.76 17.89
C GLY A 232 17.15 -2.35 17.11
N TYR A 233 16.98 -1.84 15.91
CA TYR A 233 18.07 -1.34 15.07
C TYR A 233 18.76 -0.11 15.70
N ARG A 234 18.01 0.88 16.18
CA ARG A 234 18.55 2.07 16.86
C ARG A 234 19.32 1.71 18.12
N ASN A 235 18.76 0.84 18.96
CA ASN A 235 19.42 0.39 20.19
C ASN A 235 20.70 -0.37 19.89
N PHE A 236 20.71 -1.23 18.87
CA PHE A 236 21.90 -1.93 18.44
C PHE A 236 22.98 -0.95 17.96
N MET A 237 22.64 0.03 17.15
CA MET A 237 23.56 1.05 16.64
C MET A 237 24.15 1.92 17.76
N LEU A 238 23.31 2.39 18.68
CA LEU A 238 23.77 3.20 19.81
C LEU A 238 24.72 2.46 20.74
N LYS A 239 24.41 1.20 21.06
CA LYS A 239 25.22 0.39 21.98
C LYS A 239 26.50 -0.13 21.34
N SER A 240 26.48 -0.45 20.05
CA SER A 240 27.63 -1.02 19.36
C SER A 240 28.61 0.04 18.85
N PHE A 241 28.12 1.20 18.42
CA PHE A 241 28.93 2.22 17.75
C PHE A 241 28.91 3.59 18.44
N GLY A 242 28.10 3.77 19.47
CA GLY A 242 27.95 5.04 20.17
C GLY A 242 27.37 6.19 19.32
N THR A 243 26.92 5.88 18.11
CA THR A 243 26.40 6.87 17.16
C THR A 243 25.25 6.29 16.35
N LEU A 244 24.27 7.15 16.05
CA LEU A 244 23.16 6.83 15.12
C LEU A 244 23.55 7.06 13.65
N ASN A 245 24.70 7.68 13.38
CA ASN A 245 25.17 7.92 12.03
C ASN A 245 25.99 6.73 11.55
N HIS A 246 25.41 5.81 10.82
CA HIS A 246 26.18 4.85 10.04
C HIS A 246 26.62 5.52 8.73
N GLN A 247 27.93 5.43 8.50
CA GLN A 247 28.69 6.05 7.42
C GLN A 247 27.94 6.17 6.08
N GLY A 248 27.72 7.39 5.60
CA GLY A 248 27.27 7.68 4.23
C GLY A 248 25.83 8.24 4.10
N GLY A 249 25.14 8.47 5.19
CA GLY A 249 23.81 9.09 5.14
C GLY A 249 23.89 10.62 5.23
N SER A 250 23.38 11.31 4.24
CA SER A 250 23.01 12.71 4.37
C SER A 250 22.09 12.86 5.59
N GLU A 251 22.37 13.83 6.46
CA GLU A 251 21.49 14.18 7.57
C GLU A 251 20.15 14.68 6.99
N ILE A 252 19.18 13.81 6.90
CA ILE A 252 17.81 14.22 6.57
C ILE A 252 17.17 14.62 7.89
N SER A 253 17.14 15.91 8.13
CA SER A 253 16.42 16.54 9.24
C SER A 253 14.92 16.46 8.95
N ILE A 254 14.16 15.70 9.76
CA ILE A 254 12.70 15.89 9.78
C ILE A 254 12.43 17.11 10.66
N GLU A 255 11.55 17.99 10.23
CA GLU A 255 10.98 19.04 11.09
C GLU A 255 10.41 18.39 12.35
N GLY A 256 11.09 18.58 13.47
CA GLY A 256 10.76 17.91 14.73
C GLY A 256 11.97 17.36 15.49
N GLY A 257 13.19 17.46 14.93
CA GLY A 257 14.43 17.19 15.66
C GLY A 257 14.84 15.74 15.81
N THR A 258 14.14 14.78 15.21
CA THR A 258 14.53 13.37 15.17
C THR A 258 15.37 13.08 13.93
N LYS A 259 16.65 12.73 14.11
CA LYS A 259 17.52 12.27 13.02
C LYS A 259 16.97 10.98 12.42
N MET A 260 16.73 10.94 11.11
CA MET A 260 16.36 9.72 10.42
C MET A 260 17.52 8.73 10.43
N VAL A 261 17.21 7.48 10.73
CA VAL A 261 18.15 6.38 10.60
C VAL A 261 18.22 5.96 9.14
N ALA A 262 19.40 5.85 8.56
CA ALA A 262 19.61 5.44 7.19
C ALA A 262 20.47 4.19 7.11
N PHE A 263 20.23 3.34 6.10
CA PHE A 263 21.04 2.17 5.78
C PHE A 263 21.48 2.28 4.31
N HIS A 264 22.81 2.24 4.06
CA HIS A 264 23.40 2.48 2.74
C HIS A 264 22.91 3.76 2.03
N GLY A 265 22.63 4.81 2.79
CA GLY A 265 22.11 6.07 2.26
C GLY A 265 20.62 6.07 1.91
N VAL A 266 19.90 4.98 2.20
CA VAL A 266 18.45 4.90 2.07
C VAL A 266 17.82 5.08 3.44
N PRO A 267 16.88 6.05 3.61
CA PRO A 267 16.22 6.26 4.87
C PRO A 267 15.38 5.04 5.27
N VAL A 268 15.48 4.64 6.53
CA VAL A 268 14.62 3.62 7.13
C VAL A 268 13.38 4.31 7.68
N MET A 269 12.25 4.09 7.04
CA MET A 269 10.99 4.77 7.35
C MET A 269 10.13 3.88 8.24
N TRP A 270 9.64 4.45 9.32
CA TRP A 270 8.64 3.79 10.14
C TRP A 270 7.25 3.86 9.46
N ASN A 271 6.53 2.76 9.48
CA ASN A 271 5.14 2.71 9.03
C ASN A 271 4.20 2.52 10.22
N PRO A 272 3.42 3.54 10.62
CA PRO A 272 2.51 3.43 11.75
C PRO A 272 1.38 2.42 11.53
N SER A 273 0.95 2.19 10.29
CA SER A 273 -0.12 1.23 9.96
C SER A 273 0.21 -0.22 10.35
N PHE A 274 1.48 -0.55 10.61
CA PHE A 274 1.86 -1.91 11.03
C PHE A 274 1.31 -2.28 12.40
N SER A 275 1.23 -1.33 13.33
CA SER A 275 0.62 -1.54 14.65
C SER A 275 -0.87 -1.86 14.56
N ASP A 276 -1.58 -1.15 13.68
CA ASP A 276 -3.01 -1.38 13.46
C ASP A 276 -3.27 -2.75 12.83
N LEU A 277 -2.41 -3.17 11.88
CA LEU A 277 -2.46 -4.49 11.26
C LEU A 277 -2.21 -5.60 12.27
N ASP A 278 -1.23 -5.45 13.18
CA ASP A 278 -0.95 -6.43 14.23
C ASP A 278 -2.12 -6.58 15.21
N THR A 279 -2.77 -5.48 15.53
CA THR A 279 -3.97 -5.49 16.38
C THR A 279 -5.15 -6.18 15.70
N THR A 280 -5.34 -5.94 14.39
CA THR A 280 -6.50 -6.45 13.65
C THR A 280 -6.34 -7.91 13.24
N TYR A 281 -5.15 -8.31 12.74
CA TYR A 281 -4.95 -9.62 12.10
C TYR A 281 -4.10 -10.60 12.91
N SER A 282 -3.38 -10.16 13.94
CA SER A 282 -2.56 -10.98 14.85
C SER A 282 -1.71 -12.06 14.12
N PRO A 283 -0.79 -11.69 13.23
CA PRO A 283 -0.02 -12.64 12.44
C PRO A 283 0.98 -13.43 13.29
N ALA A 284 1.46 -14.56 12.79
CA ALA A 284 2.47 -15.39 13.46
C ALA A 284 3.79 -14.64 13.72
N THR A 285 4.16 -13.70 12.84
CA THR A 285 5.25 -12.74 13.03
C THR A 285 4.68 -11.35 12.88
N ALA A 286 4.70 -10.56 13.93
CA ALA A 286 4.14 -9.21 13.96
C ALA A 286 4.76 -8.33 12.86
N TRP A 287 3.95 -7.46 12.24
CA TRP A 287 4.46 -6.49 11.27
C TRP A 287 5.37 -5.45 11.92
N GLU A 288 5.15 -5.12 13.19
CA GLU A 288 6.02 -4.24 13.96
C GLU A 288 7.47 -4.75 14.04
N LYS A 289 7.67 -6.07 13.96
CA LYS A 289 8.98 -6.73 13.96
C LYS A 289 9.61 -6.87 12.57
N ARG A 290 8.94 -6.45 11.50
CA ARG A 290 9.40 -6.64 10.12
C ARG A 290 10.05 -5.40 9.53
N CYS A 291 10.98 -5.63 8.59
CA CYS A 291 11.57 -4.60 7.76
C CYS A 291 11.62 -5.07 6.30
N TYR A 292 11.11 -4.24 5.42
CA TYR A 292 11.03 -4.50 3.99
C TYR A 292 12.05 -3.64 3.23
N PHE A 293 12.89 -4.29 2.45
CA PHE A 293 13.79 -3.67 1.49
C PHE A 293 13.14 -3.74 0.12
N ILE A 294 12.78 -2.61 -0.43
CA ILE A 294 11.98 -2.54 -1.64
C ILE A 294 12.72 -1.74 -2.71
N ASN A 295 12.70 -2.25 -3.93
CA ASN A 295 13.04 -1.48 -5.10
C ASN A 295 11.74 -0.99 -5.75
N ALA A 296 11.42 0.27 -5.51
CA ALA A 296 10.16 0.86 -5.97
C ALA A 296 10.03 0.92 -7.51
N ARG A 297 11.09 0.65 -8.27
CA ARG A 297 11.01 0.58 -9.75
C ARG A 297 10.28 -0.66 -10.23
N HIS A 298 10.31 -1.73 -9.43
CA HIS A 298 9.79 -3.04 -9.77
C HIS A 298 8.44 -3.36 -9.12
N VAL A 299 7.86 -2.39 -8.41
CA VAL A 299 6.51 -2.47 -7.83
C VAL A 299 5.73 -1.22 -8.21
N TRP A 300 4.54 -1.40 -8.74
CA TRP A 300 3.67 -0.28 -9.10
C TRP A 300 2.19 -0.64 -8.98
N MET A 301 1.37 0.38 -8.84
CA MET A 301 -0.08 0.24 -8.93
C MET A 301 -0.51 0.38 -10.38
N ALA A 302 -1.32 -0.56 -10.86
CA ALA A 302 -1.84 -0.63 -12.22
C ALA A 302 -3.36 -0.41 -12.22
N PRO A 303 -3.86 0.84 -12.12
CA PRO A 303 -5.27 1.11 -12.25
C PRO A 303 -5.74 0.88 -13.69
N LEU A 304 -6.98 0.45 -13.84
CA LEU A 304 -7.62 0.40 -15.15
C LEU A 304 -7.86 1.82 -15.64
N GLN A 305 -7.48 2.09 -16.89
CA GLN A 305 -7.63 3.42 -17.49
C GLN A 305 -9.09 3.91 -17.39
N GLY A 306 -9.29 5.09 -16.81
CA GLY A 306 -10.61 5.67 -16.57
C GLY A 306 -11.38 5.07 -15.38
N GLN A 307 -10.78 4.21 -14.57
CA GLN A 307 -11.39 3.62 -13.36
C GLN A 307 -10.53 3.84 -12.09
N ASP A 308 -9.71 4.88 -12.08
CA ASP A 308 -8.89 5.26 -10.92
C ASP A 308 -9.64 6.30 -10.10
N MET A 309 -10.11 5.93 -8.92
CA MET A 309 -10.84 6.79 -7.97
C MET A 309 -12.01 7.55 -8.62
N VAL A 310 -12.90 6.80 -9.28
CA VAL A 310 -14.05 7.39 -9.98
C VAL A 310 -15.20 7.61 -9.01
N THR A 311 -15.66 8.86 -8.91
CA THR A 311 -16.85 9.21 -8.14
C THR A 311 -18.09 8.65 -8.83
N ARG A 312 -18.93 7.96 -8.07
CA ARG A 312 -20.20 7.39 -8.50
C ARG A 312 -21.36 8.12 -7.82
N LYS A 313 -22.31 8.58 -8.63
CA LYS A 313 -23.55 9.19 -8.16
C LYS A 313 -24.70 8.39 -8.76
N PRO A 314 -25.06 7.23 -8.19
CA PRO A 314 -26.17 6.45 -8.70
C PRO A 314 -27.48 7.23 -8.54
N PRO A 315 -28.44 7.07 -9.45
CA PRO A 315 -29.73 7.69 -9.32
C PRO A 315 -30.45 7.18 -8.07
N ARG A 316 -31.29 8.02 -7.49
CA ARG A 316 -32.14 7.65 -6.34
C ARG A 316 -32.99 6.43 -6.68
N VAL A 317 -33.09 5.50 -5.75
CA VAL A 317 -34.00 4.35 -5.85
C VAL A 317 -35.43 4.84 -5.57
N TYR A 318 -36.40 4.40 -6.38
CA TYR A 318 -37.77 4.92 -6.36
C TYR A 318 -38.51 4.73 -5.02
N ASP A 319 -38.10 3.71 -4.23
CA ASP A 319 -38.73 3.34 -2.95
C ASP A 319 -37.98 3.87 -1.71
N ARG A 320 -36.88 4.63 -1.91
CA ARG A 320 -36.05 5.13 -0.83
C ARG A 320 -35.69 6.60 -0.99
N TYR A 321 -35.93 7.36 0.08
CA TYR A 321 -35.61 8.79 0.14
C TYR A 321 -34.15 8.97 0.61
N VAL A 322 -33.22 8.42 -0.16
CA VAL A 322 -31.78 8.41 0.18
C VAL A 322 -30.95 8.72 -1.07
N ASN A 323 -30.01 9.63 -0.93
CA ASN A 323 -29.04 9.97 -1.96
C ASN A 323 -27.74 9.22 -1.69
N TYR A 324 -27.20 8.54 -2.70
CA TYR A 324 -26.00 7.72 -2.62
C TYR A 324 -24.81 8.40 -3.30
N PHE A 325 -23.68 8.36 -2.63
CA PHE A 325 -22.40 8.82 -3.18
C PHE A 325 -21.37 7.72 -2.96
N GLY A 326 -20.54 7.47 -3.95
CA GLY A 326 -19.52 6.42 -3.85
C GLY A 326 -18.28 6.76 -4.62
N LEU A 327 -17.19 6.12 -4.22
CA LEU A 327 -15.91 6.14 -4.87
C LEU A 327 -15.56 4.71 -5.29
N THR A 328 -15.10 4.54 -6.52
CA THR A 328 -14.70 3.22 -7.02
C THR A 328 -13.29 3.27 -7.58
N TRP A 329 -12.54 2.23 -7.26
CA TRP A 329 -11.23 1.98 -7.85
C TRP A 329 -11.20 0.58 -8.46
N ARG A 330 -10.50 0.42 -9.58
CA ARG A 330 -10.27 -0.88 -10.18
C ARG A 330 -8.83 -0.97 -10.67
N GLY A 331 -8.11 -2.00 -10.22
CA GLY A 331 -6.71 -2.15 -10.57
C GLY A 331 -6.07 -3.41 -9.97
N ALA A 332 -4.75 -3.43 -9.99
CA ALA A 332 -3.94 -4.44 -9.34
C ALA A 332 -2.64 -3.82 -8.83
N VAL A 333 -2.01 -4.44 -7.83
CA VAL A 333 -0.62 -4.17 -7.48
C VAL A 333 0.24 -5.17 -8.25
N VAL A 334 1.22 -4.68 -8.97
CA VAL A 334 2.03 -5.47 -9.91
C VAL A 334 3.49 -5.41 -9.53
N MET A 335 4.15 -6.56 -9.59
CA MET A 335 5.59 -6.70 -9.41
C MET A 335 6.17 -7.48 -10.60
N ASP A 336 7.24 -6.97 -11.20
CA ASP A 336 7.93 -7.62 -12.33
C ASP A 336 9.23 -8.33 -11.91
N ARG A 337 9.77 -8.00 -10.75
CA ARG A 337 11.03 -8.56 -10.25
C ARG A 337 10.98 -8.81 -8.75
N ARG A 338 10.66 -10.03 -8.36
CA ARG A 338 10.52 -10.40 -6.95
C ARG A 338 11.87 -10.51 -6.23
N ASN A 339 12.91 -10.98 -6.90
CA ASN A 339 14.25 -11.18 -6.34
C ASN A 339 15.06 -9.89 -6.09
N ALA A 340 14.49 -8.72 -6.40
CA ALA A 340 15.07 -7.41 -6.06
C ALA A 340 14.60 -6.89 -4.70
N HIS A 341 13.81 -7.68 -3.97
CA HIS A 341 13.20 -7.31 -2.69
C HIS A 341 13.60 -8.27 -1.60
N ALA A 342 13.63 -7.75 -0.37
CA ALA A 342 13.87 -8.56 0.81
C ALA A 342 12.94 -8.17 1.96
N VAL A 343 12.65 -9.13 2.83
CA VAL A 343 11.98 -8.91 4.10
C VAL A 343 12.80 -9.56 5.20
N ILE A 344 12.95 -8.86 6.30
CA ILE A 344 13.64 -9.36 7.49
C ILE A 344 12.77 -9.14 8.72
N SER A 345 12.86 -10.04 9.69
CA SER A 345 12.14 -9.90 10.95
C SER A 345 13.03 -10.22 12.14
N ILE A 346 12.88 -9.41 13.19
CA ILE A 346 13.49 -9.69 14.49
C ILE A 346 12.65 -10.73 15.25
N SER A 347 13.28 -11.34 16.23
CA SER A 347 12.69 -12.37 17.11
C SER A 347 11.64 -11.79 18.06
#